data_b518135d50b56ce257b5568814b7ca7f
#
_entry.id   b518135d50b56ce257b5568814b7ca7f
#
_cell.length_a   1.000
_cell.length_b   1.000
_cell.length_c   1.000
_cell.angle_alpha   90.00
_cell.angle_beta   90.00
_cell.angle_gamma   90.00
#
_symmetry.space_group_name_H-M   'P 1'
#
loop_
_entity.id
_entity.type
_entity.pdbx_description
1 polymer ?
#
loop_
_entity_poly.entity_id
_entity_poly.type
_entity_poly.pdbx_seq_one_letter_code
_entity_poly.pdbx_strand_id
1 'polypeptide(L)'
;MAVSAGEPPVFPVKPGSTPLRRGVYVLPNLITTGGLFSGFYSVICSLHADFLGAAVAILVANVFDILDGRIARFTKTTSRFGIEYDSLSDLIAFGVAPGVLVYRWALEPWGTWGWLAASLYVTCGALRLARFNVQYDNVEKRHFIGLPIPAAAQVIAAIVLVYYRFGGEGETHKHAMLLLVTYVLAALMVSSIKYFSFKENELYRRQPFWILIAIIVLLKLFVAEPQIMLFATFVLFACSGPLRWVWVRGKRLRAQMRRRGRTAEPFPAAPANDQHAGLADGSPAERRPIVRGALRGLKSSLDKRRGLV
;
A
#
# COMPACT_ATOMS: atom_id res chain seq x y z
N MET A 1 -17.50 -13.42 43.93
CA MET A 1 -17.76 -13.81 42.51
C MET A 1 -16.41 -14.08 41.87
N ALA A 2 -16.05 -15.34 41.66
CA ALA A 2 -14.80 -15.77 41.05
C ALA A 2 -14.98 -15.77 39.53
N VAL A 3 -14.15 -14.98 38.84
CA VAL A 3 -14.08 -14.96 37.36
C VAL A 3 -13.36 -16.24 36.95
N SER A 4 -14.08 -17.16 36.31
CA SER A 4 -13.55 -18.36 35.69
C SER A 4 -12.65 -17.93 34.52
N ALA A 5 -11.32 -18.16 34.63
CA ALA A 5 -10.37 -18.04 33.55
C ALA A 5 -10.70 -19.16 32.54
N GLY A 6 -11.28 -18.77 31.39
CA GLY A 6 -11.50 -19.69 30.27
C GLY A 6 -10.18 -20.20 29.73
N GLU A 7 -10.02 -21.52 29.68
CA GLU A 7 -8.87 -22.17 29.06
C GLU A 7 -8.73 -21.72 27.59
N PRO A 8 -7.49 -21.47 27.11
CA PRO A 8 -7.26 -21.11 25.70
C PRO A 8 -7.72 -22.26 24.78
N PRO A 9 -8.30 -21.98 23.62
CA PRO A 9 -8.80 -22.98 22.69
C PRO A 9 -7.66 -23.89 22.22
N VAL A 10 -7.71 -25.17 22.59
CA VAL A 10 -6.82 -26.23 22.12
C VAL A 10 -7.25 -26.57 20.68
N PHE A 11 -6.48 -26.11 19.70
CA PHE A 11 -6.70 -26.50 18.31
C PHE A 11 -6.24 -27.95 18.10
N PRO A 12 -7.07 -28.85 17.52
CA PRO A 12 -6.68 -30.23 17.27
C PRO A 12 -5.56 -30.28 16.23
N VAL A 13 -4.37 -30.73 16.66
CA VAL A 13 -3.27 -31.08 15.76
C VAL A 13 -3.66 -32.34 15.02
N LYS A 14 -3.91 -32.22 13.70
CA LYS A 14 -4.13 -33.40 12.84
C LYS A 14 -2.86 -34.26 12.82
N PRO A 15 -2.86 -35.48 13.36
CA PRO A 15 -1.74 -36.40 13.21
C PRO A 15 -1.77 -37.00 11.80
N GLY A 16 -0.69 -36.90 11.07
CA GLY A 16 -0.51 -37.60 9.79
C GLY A 16 0.15 -36.78 8.67
N SER A 17 1.31 -36.17 8.91
CA SER A 17 2.17 -35.72 7.82
C SER A 17 3.31 -36.70 7.63
N THR A 18 3.35 -37.35 6.46
CA THR A 18 4.47 -38.18 6.00
C THR A 18 5.80 -37.39 6.04
N PRO A 19 6.96 -38.02 6.36
CA PRO A 19 8.25 -37.35 6.51
C PRO A 19 8.67 -36.53 5.28
N LEU A 20 8.25 -36.91 4.08
CA LEU A 20 8.45 -36.17 2.82
C LEU A 20 7.78 -34.78 2.84
N ARG A 21 6.66 -34.59 3.54
CA ARG A 21 6.02 -33.29 3.66
C ARG A 21 6.78 -32.32 4.60
N ARG A 22 7.51 -32.81 5.60
CA ARG A 22 8.30 -31.98 6.50
C ARG A 22 9.47 -31.29 5.79
N GLY A 23 10.16 -31.97 4.86
CA GLY A 23 11.28 -31.40 4.09
C GLY A 23 10.85 -30.24 3.17
N VAL A 24 9.62 -30.25 2.66
CA VAL A 24 9.12 -29.23 1.72
C VAL A 24 8.84 -27.88 2.42
N TYR A 25 8.55 -27.87 3.74
CA TYR A 25 8.38 -26.64 4.51
C TYR A 25 9.71 -25.95 4.87
N VAL A 26 10.83 -26.69 4.85
CA VAL A 26 12.14 -26.15 5.20
C VAL A 26 12.69 -25.26 4.10
N LEU A 27 12.41 -25.59 2.84
CA LEU A 27 12.97 -24.87 1.69
C LEU A 27 12.59 -23.38 1.63
N PRO A 28 11.29 -22.96 1.74
CA PRO A 28 10.96 -21.56 1.80
C PRO A 28 11.66 -20.84 2.96
N ASN A 29 11.60 -21.42 4.17
CA ASN A 29 12.21 -20.81 5.35
C ASN A 29 13.73 -20.65 5.22
N LEU A 30 14.41 -21.57 4.52
CA LEU A 30 15.85 -21.46 4.24
C LEU A 30 16.16 -20.27 3.32
N ILE A 31 15.31 -20.02 2.31
CA ILE A 31 15.45 -18.90 1.40
C ILE A 31 15.17 -17.58 2.13
N THR A 32 14.11 -17.51 2.96
CA THR A 32 13.83 -16.38 3.85
C THR A 32 15.01 -16.10 4.78
N THR A 33 15.66 -17.16 5.31
CA THR A 33 16.90 -17.03 6.09
C THR A 33 18.02 -16.39 5.26
N GLY A 34 18.16 -16.74 3.97
CA GLY A 34 19.09 -16.09 3.06
C GLY A 34 18.84 -14.60 2.91
N GLY A 35 17.57 -14.21 2.80
CA GLY A 35 17.13 -12.80 2.80
C GLY A 35 17.53 -12.07 4.10
N LEU A 36 17.26 -12.71 5.25
CA LEU A 36 17.65 -12.20 6.57
C LEU A 36 19.16 -12.00 6.68
N PHE A 37 19.96 -12.98 6.25
CA PHE A 37 21.42 -12.87 6.23
C PHE A 37 21.91 -11.72 5.35
N SER A 38 21.30 -11.56 4.16
CA SER A 38 21.65 -10.47 3.25
C SER A 38 21.30 -9.10 3.85
N GLY A 39 20.13 -8.98 4.49
CA GLY A 39 19.74 -7.76 5.21
C GLY A 39 20.70 -7.45 6.38
N PHE A 40 21.06 -8.45 7.17
CA PHE A 40 22.03 -8.28 8.26
C PHE A 40 23.42 -7.90 7.74
N TYR A 41 23.86 -8.52 6.64
CA TYR A 41 25.13 -8.17 5.99
C TYR A 41 25.12 -6.71 5.52
N SER A 42 24.00 -6.20 4.99
CA SER A 42 23.84 -4.78 4.66
C SER A 42 24.07 -3.87 5.87
N VAL A 43 23.58 -4.26 7.06
CA VAL A 43 23.84 -3.50 8.30
C VAL A 43 25.34 -3.48 8.60
N ILE A 44 26.01 -4.62 8.50
CA ILE A 44 27.48 -4.71 8.74
C ILE A 44 28.25 -3.84 7.73
N CYS A 45 27.93 -3.89 6.43
CA CYS A 45 28.51 -3.02 5.42
C CYS A 45 28.31 -1.54 5.75
N SER A 46 27.09 -1.17 6.16
CA SER A 46 26.76 0.22 6.55
C SER A 46 27.61 0.72 7.74
N LEU A 47 27.86 -0.15 8.72
CA LEU A 47 28.69 0.18 9.88
C LEU A 47 30.17 0.39 9.49
N HIS A 48 30.65 -0.35 8.49
CA HIS A 48 32.00 -0.21 7.93
C HIS A 48 32.14 0.85 6.82
N ALA A 49 31.08 1.67 6.64
CA ALA A 49 31.02 2.69 5.59
C ALA A 49 31.11 2.14 4.13
N ASP A 50 30.89 0.83 3.94
CA ASP A 50 30.69 0.24 2.62
C ASP A 50 29.22 0.39 2.20
N PHE A 51 28.82 1.62 1.83
CA PHE A 51 27.44 1.92 1.49
C PHE A 51 27.00 1.29 0.18
N LEU A 52 27.96 1.10 -0.76
CA LEU A 52 27.66 0.39 -2.01
C LEU A 52 27.34 -1.08 -1.76
N GLY A 53 28.19 -1.77 -0.99
CA GLY A 53 27.96 -3.16 -0.58
C GLY A 53 26.65 -3.31 0.20
N ALA A 54 26.34 -2.37 1.09
CA ALA A 54 25.09 -2.34 1.84
C ALA A 54 23.87 -2.23 0.91
N ALA A 55 23.89 -1.32 -0.09
CA ALA A 55 22.80 -1.16 -1.04
C ALA A 55 22.59 -2.42 -1.90
N VAL A 56 23.68 -3.02 -2.38
CA VAL A 56 23.63 -4.29 -3.15
C VAL A 56 23.06 -5.42 -2.30
N ALA A 57 23.43 -5.51 -1.03
CA ALA A 57 22.92 -6.53 -0.12
C ALA A 57 21.38 -6.40 0.08
N ILE A 58 20.83 -5.17 0.13
CA ILE A 58 19.37 -4.95 0.16
C ILE A 58 18.70 -5.45 -1.13
N LEU A 59 19.32 -5.23 -2.29
CA LEU A 59 18.81 -5.77 -3.56
C LEU A 59 18.80 -7.30 -3.56
N VAL A 60 19.87 -7.92 -3.05
CA VAL A 60 19.97 -9.38 -2.93
C VAL A 60 18.90 -9.91 -1.97
N ALA A 61 18.69 -9.25 -0.84
CA ALA A 61 17.60 -9.62 0.09
C ALA A 61 16.23 -9.60 -0.61
N ASN A 62 15.96 -8.60 -1.46
CA ASN A 62 14.72 -8.52 -2.24
C ASN A 62 14.56 -9.68 -3.25
N VAL A 63 15.66 -10.17 -3.81
CA VAL A 63 15.61 -11.36 -4.67
C VAL A 63 15.22 -12.60 -3.86
N PHE A 64 15.75 -12.77 -2.66
CA PHE A 64 15.39 -13.87 -1.76
C PHE A 64 13.91 -13.80 -1.35
N ASP A 65 13.38 -12.62 -1.00
CA ASP A 65 11.95 -12.39 -0.67
C ASP A 65 11.02 -12.76 -1.84
N ILE A 66 11.38 -12.37 -3.06
CA ILE A 66 10.59 -12.75 -4.25
C ILE A 66 10.63 -14.29 -4.47
N LEU A 67 11.77 -14.92 -4.21
CA LEU A 67 11.96 -16.35 -4.42
C LEU A 67 11.19 -17.18 -3.39
N ASP A 68 11.30 -16.87 -2.09
CA ASP A 68 10.61 -17.62 -1.03
C ASP A 68 9.08 -17.51 -1.17
N GLY A 69 8.56 -16.32 -1.44
CA GLY A 69 7.13 -16.13 -1.71
C GLY A 69 6.64 -16.88 -2.96
N ARG A 70 7.47 -17.05 -4.00
CA ARG A 70 7.13 -17.87 -5.16
C ARG A 70 7.17 -19.35 -4.84
N ILE A 71 8.24 -19.81 -4.18
CA ILE A 71 8.44 -21.21 -3.82
C ILE A 71 7.36 -21.68 -2.85
N ALA A 72 7.04 -20.91 -1.81
CA ALA A 72 5.97 -21.21 -0.87
C ALA A 72 4.61 -21.41 -1.56
N ARG A 73 4.31 -20.59 -2.58
CA ARG A 73 3.08 -20.71 -3.40
C ARG A 73 3.12 -21.92 -4.33
N PHE A 74 4.25 -22.19 -4.96
CA PHE A 74 4.42 -23.34 -5.86
C PHE A 74 4.29 -24.66 -5.12
N THR A 75 4.91 -24.75 -3.96
CA THR A 75 4.93 -25.97 -3.12
C THR A 75 3.66 -26.12 -2.28
N LYS A 76 2.78 -25.11 -2.26
CA LYS A 76 1.58 -25.06 -1.40
C LYS A 76 1.90 -25.30 0.09
N THR A 77 3.06 -24.84 0.54
CA THR A 77 3.61 -25.08 1.89
C THR A 77 3.60 -23.80 2.74
N THR A 78 2.56 -23.01 2.65
CA THR A 78 2.40 -21.86 3.54
C THR A 78 2.08 -22.33 4.95
N SER A 79 2.93 -22.01 5.93
CA SER A 79 2.71 -22.26 7.35
C SER A 79 2.55 -20.93 8.10
N ARG A 80 1.82 -20.91 9.21
CA ARG A 80 1.75 -19.73 10.09
C ARG A 80 3.14 -19.29 10.55
N PHE A 81 3.98 -20.23 10.94
CA PHE A 81 5.37 -19.93 11.32
C PHE A 81 6.13 -19.25 10.17
N GLY A 82 5.99 -19.74 8.92
CA GLY A 82 6.67 -19.16 7.76
C GLY A 82 6.24 -17.71 7.51
N ILE A 83 4.95 -17.38 7.63
CA ILE A 83 4.43 -16.03 7.45
C ILE A 83 4.98 -15.06 8.50
N GLU A 84 5.04 -15.48 9.77
CA GLU A 84 5.57 -14.65 10.85
C GLU A 84 7.09 -14.48 10.73
N TYR A 85 7.81 -15.57 10.37
CA TYR A 85 9.24 -15.54 10.16
C TYR A 85 9.64 -14.66 8.97
N ASP A 86 8.90 -14.72 7.87
CA ASP A 86 9.03 -13.86 6.70
C ASP A 86 8.87 -12.37 7.09
N SER A 87 7.83 -12.05 7.85
CA SER A 87 7.60 -10.68 8.33
C SER A 87 8.73 -10.15 9.22
N LEU A 88 9.35 -11.01 10.06
CA LEU A 88 10.50 -10.64 10.88
C LEU A 88 11.75 -10.44 10.00
N SER A 89 11.97 -11.31 9.04
CA SER A 89 13.05 -11.19 8.05
C SER A 89 12.92 -9.91 7.23
N ASP A 90 11.70 -9.60 6.75
CA ASP A 90 11.38 -8.39 6.01
C ASP A 90 11.66 -7.13 6.83
N LEU A 91 11.31 -7.13 8.12
CA LEU A 91 11.58 -5.99 8.98
C LEU A 91 13.08 -5.72 9.10
N ILE A 92 13.91 -6.75 9.19
CA ILE A 92 15.37 -6.59 9.26
C ILE A 92 15.92 -6.16 7.90
N ALA A 93 15.56 -6.84 6.82
CA ALA A 93 16.12 -6.63 5.49
C ALA A 93 15.65 -5.32 4.84
N PHE A 94 14.38 -4.92 5.06
CA PHE A 94 13.77 -3.76 4.39
C PHE A 94 13.36 -2.63 5.34
N GLY A 95 13.42 -2.85 6.64
CA GLY A 95 13.24 -1.83 7.67
C GLY A 95 14.56 -1.38 8.25
N VAL A 96 15.22 -2.27 9.00
CA VAL A 96 16.43 -1.93 9.77
C VAL A 96 17.62 -1.65 8.86
N ALA A 97 17.92 -2.54 7.89
CA ALA A 97 19.08 -2.39 7.02
C ALA A 97 19.07 -1.06 6.23
N PRO A 98 18.02 -0.68 5.48
CA PRO A 98 18.01 0.62 4.81
C PRO A 98 17.92 1.80 5.78
N GLY A 99 17.31 1.64 6.96
CA GLY A 99 17.30 2.65 8.00
C GLY A 99 18.70 2.96 8.52
N VAL A 100 19.51 1.92 8.79
CA VAL A 100 20.92 2.06 9.20
C VAL A 100 21.76 2.60 8.06
N LEU A 101 21.56 2.10 6.83
CA LEU A 101 22.26 2.58 5.64
C LEU A 101 22.09 4.07 5.43
N VAL A 102 20.83 4.56 5.38
CA VAL A 102 20.58 5.99 5.13
C VAL A 102 21.05 6.85 6.30
N TYR A 103 20.96 6.35 7.54
CA TYR A 103 21.45 7.06 8.71
C TYR A 103 22.97 7.27 8.64
N ARG A 104 23.73 6.19 8.46
CA ARG A 104 25.19 6.22 8.40
C ARG A 104 25.71 7.01 7.21
N TRP A 105 25.04 6.87 6.06
CA TRP A 105 25.46 7.49 4.80
C TRP A 105 25.17 8.99 4.73
N ALA A 106 23.98 9.43 5.21
CA ALA A 106 23.53 10.79 4.92
C ALA A 106 22.84 11.52 6.08
N LEU A 107 22.33 10.82 7.09
CA LEU A 107 21.52 11.45 8.13
C LEU A 107 22.29 11.69 9.43
N GLU A 108 23.43 11.06 9.64
CA GLU A 108 24.25 11.23 10.84
C GLU A 108 24.61 12.71 11.13
N PRO A 109 24.97 13.56 10.12
CA PRO A 109 25.29 14.97 10.36
C PRO A 109 24.08 15.83 10.78
N TRP A 110 22.87 15.31 10.73
CA TRP A 110 21.64 15.98 11.16
C TRP A 110 21.35 15.78 12.67
N GLY A 111 22.19 15.03 13.39
CA GLY A 111 22.02 14.76 14.83
C GLY A 111 20.65 14.18 15.15
N THR A 112 19.90 14.83 16.03
CA THR A 112 18.59 14.35 16.49
C THR A 112 17.59 14.13 15.35
N TRP A 113 17.52 15.01 14.36
CA TRP A 113 16.60 14.86 13.23
C TRP A 113 16.94 13.67 12.33
N GLY A 114 18.23 13.35 12.22
CA GLY A 114 18.70 12.24 11.40
C GLY A 114 18.31 10.89 11.99
N TRP A 115 18.65 10.63 13.27
CA TRP A 115 18.28 9.35 13.89
C TRP A 115 16.77 9.21 14.06
N LEU A 116 16.04 10.32 14.28
CA LEU A 116 14.58 10.32 14.35
C LEU A 116 13.96 9.89 13.00
N ALA A 117 14.49 10.40 11.89
CA ALA A 117 14.02 9.99 10.55
C ALA A 117 14.25 8.49 10.30
N ALA A 118 15.44 7.98 10.62
CA ALA A 118 15.77 6.57 10.46
C ALA A 118 14.91 5.67 11.37
N SER A 119 14.75 6.03 12.64
CA SER A 119 13.90 5.27 13.59
C SER A 119 12.43 5.29 13.20
N LEU A 120 11.91 6.43 12.69
CA LEU A 120 10.55 6.55 12.21
C LEU A 120 10.34 5.66 10.96
N TYR A 121 11.31 5.61 10.06
CA TYR A 121 11.25 4.74 8.89
C TYR A 121 11.10 3.26 9.30
N VAL A 122 11.93 2.77 10.25
CA VAL A 122 11.86 1.41 10.76
C VAL A 122 10.53 1.14 11.46
N THR A 123 10.09 2.07 12.32
CA THR A 123 8.82 1.95 13.06
C THR A 123 7.61 1.91 12.11
N CYS A 124 7.58 2.77 11.10
CA CYS A 124 6.53 2.77 10.08
C CYS A 124 6.52 1.48 9.26
N GLY A 125 7.70 0.92 8.97
CA GLY A 125 7.84 -0.40 8.35
C GLY A 125 7.24 -1.51 9.21
N ALA A 126 7.58 -1.55 10.50
CA ALA A 126 7.04 -2.50 11.47
C ALA A 126 5.52 -2.40 11.60
N LEU A 127 4.98 -1.19 11.78
CA LEU A 127 3.54 -0.95 11.86
C LEU A 127 2.80 -1.41 10.59
N ARG A 128 3.41 -1.21 9.42
CA ARG A 128 2.86 -1.67 8.15
C ARG A 128 2.79 -3.19 8.08
N LEU A 129 3.86 -3.91 8.47
CA LEU A 129 3.90 -5.37 8.49
C LEU A 129 2.88 -5.93 9.48
N ALA A 130 2.81 -5.38 10.69
CA ALA A 130 1.81 -5.76 11.69
C ALA A 130 0.38 -5.57 11.16
N ARG A 131 0.10 -4.41 10.52
CA ARG A 131 -1.20 -4.16 9.89
C ARG A 131 -1.53 -5.17 8.78
N PHE A 132 -0.54 -5.56 7.99
CA PHE A 132 -0.73 -6.54 6.92
C PHE A 132 -1.05 -7.92 7.49
N ASN A 133 -0.34 -8.39 8.52
CA ASN A 133 -0.56 -9.67 9.17
C ASN A 133 -1.96 -9.78 9.79
N VAL A 134 -2.42 -8.74 10.49
CA VAL A 134 -3.78 -8.70 11.06
C VAL A 134 -4.87 -8.72 9.96
N GLN A 135 -4.59 -8.16 8.77
CA GLN A 135 -5.56 -8.13 7.67
C GLN A 135 -5.55 -9.40 6.81
N TYR A 136 -4.53 -10.25 6.94
CA TYR A 136 -4.37 -11.46 6.13
C TYR A 136 -5.50 -12.47 6.36
N ASP A 137 -6.05 -12.57 7.56
CA ASP A 137 -7.15 -13.46 7.93
C ASP A 137 -8.52 -13.05 7.35
N ASN A 138 -8.64 -11.83 6.79
CA ASN A 138 -9.88 -11.32 6.19
C ASN A 138 -9.80 -11.36 4.65
N VAL A 139 -10.37 -12.41 4.07
CA VAL A 139 -10.20 -12.96 2.70
C VAL A 139 -10.52 -12.02 1.51
N GLU A 140 -10.93 -10.76 1.66
CA GLU A 140 -11.48 -9.99 0.53
C GLU A 140 -10.80 -8.64 0.22
N LYS A 141 -9.48 -8.48 0.27
CA LYS A 141 -8.91 -7.19 -0.12
C LYS A 141 -7.88 -7.27 -1.25
N ARG A 142 -8.37 -7.02 -2.46
CA ARG A 142 -7.62 -6.93 -3.73
C ARG A 142 -6.70 -5.70 -3.87
N HIS A 143 -6.50 -4.88 -2.83
CA HIS A 143 -5.74 -3.63 -2.95
C HIS A 143 -4.69 -3.52 -1.85
N PHE A 144 -3.45 -3.31 -2.22
CA PHE A 144 -2.39 -2.97 -1.29
C PHE A 144 -2.61 -1.56 -0.74
N ILE A 145 -2.70 -1.43 0.58
CA ILE A 145 -2.86 -0.15 1.28
C ILE A 145 -1.48 0.26 1.83
N GLY A 146 -0.98 1.42 1.42
CA GLY A 146 0.34 1.93 1.78
C GLY A 146 1.48 1.39 0.88
N LEU A 147 2.64 2.07 0.91
CA LEU A 147 3.83 1.67 0.15
C LEU A 147 4.40 0.35 0.70
N PRO A 148 4.68 -0.68 -0.13
CA PRO A 148 5.36 -1.89 0.31
C PRO A 148 6.73 -1.60 0.94
N ILE A 149 7.06 -2.28 2.08
CA ILE A 149 8.34 -2.07 2.76
C ILE A 149 9.54 -2.44 1.87
N PRO A 150 9.51 -3.51 1.05
CA PRO A 150 10.57 -3.77 0.09
C PRO A 150 10.74 -2.63 -0.92
N ALA A 151 9.62 -2.04 -1.42
CA ALA A 151 9.71 -0.94 -2.37
C ALA A 151 10.33 0.32 -1.77
N ALA A 152 10.02 0.65 -0.52
CA ALA A 152 10.65 1.76 0.19
C ALA A 152 12.16 1.54 0.38
N ALA A 153 12.57 0.32 0.76
CA ALA A 153 13.97 -0.08 0.90
C ALA A 153 14.72 0.05 -0.43
N GLN A 154 14.10 -0.40 -1.53
CA GLN A 154 14.69 -0.32 -2.87
C GLN A 154 14.89 1.14 -3.34
N VAL A 155 14.01 2.07 -2.95
CA VAL A 155 14.23 3.51 -3.24
C VAL A 155 15.52 3.99 -2.56
N ILE A 156 15.72 3.67 -1.29
CA ILE A 156 16.94 4.06 -0.55
C ILE A 156 18.18 3.43 -1.20
N ALA A 157 18.16 2.12 -1.42
CA ALA A 157 19.28 1.39 -2.05
C ALA A 157 19.60 1.94 -3.45
N ALA A 158 18.58 2.21 -4.27
CA ALA A 158 18.76 2.74 -5.62
C ALA A 158 19.32 4.16 -5.63
N ILE A 159 18.98 5.01 -4.65
CA ILE A 159 19.60 6.35 -4.50
C ILE A 159 21.09 6.20 -4.24
N VAL A 160 21.51 5.31 -3.36
CA VAL A 160 22.93 5.03 -3.09
C VAL A 160 23.64 4.55 -4.36
N LEU A 161 23.05 3.57 -5.08
CA LEU A 161 23.65 3.06 -6.31
C LEU A 161 23.84 4.13 -7.39
N VAL A 162 22.84 5.00 -7.57
CA VAL A 162 22.92 6.10 -8.52
C VAL A 162 23.98 7.12 -8.10
N TYR A 163 24.08 7.44 -6.80
CA TYR A 163 25.11 8.33 -6.28
C TYR A 163 26.52 7.82 -6.62
N TYR A 164 26.81 6.54 -6.36
CA TYR A 164 28.11 5.94 -6.72
C TYR A 164 28.33 5.84 -8.23
N ARG A 165 27.28 5.64 -9.03
CA ARG A 165 27.38 5.63 -10.51
C ARG A 165 27.84 6.95 -11.09
N PHE A 166 27.48 8.06 -10.47
CA PHE A 166 27.89 9.39 -10.86
C PHE A 166 29.20 9.86 -10.23
N GLY A 167 30.01 8.93 -9.70
CA GLY A 167 31.33 9.24 -9.14
C GLY A 167 31.28 9.75 -7.70
N GLY A 168 30.17 9.52 -6.98
CA GLY A 168 30.14 9.81 -5.55
C GLY A 168 31.11 8.92 -4.78
N GLU A 169 31.89 9.53 -3.89
CA GLU A 169 32.79 8.85 -2.98
C GLU A 169 32.07 8.57 -1.65
N GLY A 170 32.58 7.59 -0.88
CA GLY A 170 31.94 7.10 0.35
C GLY A 170 31.85 8.08 1.51
N GLU A 171 31.99 9.37 1.27
CA GLU A 171 31.89 10.40 2.31
C GLU A 171 30.44 10.69 2.71
N THR A 172 30.24 10.90 4.00
CA THR A 172 28.95 11.26 4.57
C THR A 172 28.67 12.74 4.34
N HIS A 173 27.77 13.06 3.42
CA HIS A 173 27.38 14.42 3.13
C HIS A 173 25.99 14.76 3.71
N LYS A 174 25.85 16.00 4.18
CA LYS A 174 24.58 16.51 4.71
C LYS A 174 23.61 16.87 3.59
N HIS A 175 22.73 15.96 3.21
CA HIS A 175 21.72 16.17 2.18
C HIS A 175 20.31 16.32 2.76
N ALA A 176 19.76 17.54 2.75
CA ALA A 176 18.38 17.78 3.21
C ALA A 176 17.34 17.00 2.43
N MET A 177 17.61 16.73 1.14
CA MET A 177 16.72 15.95 0.28
C MET A 177 16.56 14.50 0.79
N LEU A 178 17.65 13.86 1.26
CA LEU A 178 17.60 12.50 1.79
C LEU A 178 16.84 12.43 3.11
N LEU A 179 16.99 13.43 3.97
CA LEU A 179 16.19 13.57 5.18
C LEU A 179 14.70 13.64 4.83
N LEU A 180 14.32 14.51 3.88
CA LEU A 180 12.94 14.64 3.42
C LEU A 180 12.42 13.34 2.79
N VAL A 181 13.19 12.69 1.93
CA VAL A 181 12.81 11.41 1.29
C VAL A 181 12.56 10.34 2.34
N THR A 182 13.40 10.22 3.36
CA THR A 182 13.23 9.23 4.44
C THR A 182 11.93 9.46 5.20
N TYR A 183 11.60 10.69 5.58
CA TYR A 183 10.31 11.03 6.21
C TYR A 183 9.12 10.75 5.30
N VAL A 184 9.22 11.09 4.01
CA VAL A 184 8.16 10.83 3.03
C VAL A 184 7.93 9.33 2.85
N LEU A 185 8.98 8.53 2.72
CA LEU A 185 8.86 7.06 2.63
C LEU A 185 8.21 6.47 3.87
N ALA A 186 8.61 6.91 5.07
CA ALA A 186 7.99 6.49 6.33
C ALA A 186 6.49 6.82 6.35
N ALA A 187 6.11 8.04 5.98
CA ALA A 187 4.71 8.45 5.90
C ALA A 187 3.92 7.66 4.84
N LEU A 188 4.50 7.37 3.67
CA LEU A 188 3.86 6.59 2.62
C LEU A 188 3.60 5.14 3.03
N MET A 189 4.49 4.52 3.81
CA MET A 189 4.29 3.15 4.31
C MET A 189 3.04 3.03 5.20
N VAL A 190 2.79 4.00 6.08
CA VAL A 190 1.63 3.99 7.01
C VAL A 190 0.38 4.58 6.35
N SER A 191 0.51 5.30 5.24
CA SER A 191 -0.60 5.94 4.56
C SER A 191 -1.68 4.94 4.12
N SER A 192 -2.93 5.42 4.03
CA SER A 192 -4.06 4.64 3.48
C SER A 192 -4.19 4.77 1.95
N ILE A 193 -3.12 5.17 1.27
CA ILE A 193 -3.10 5.32 -0.19
C ILE A 193 -3.13 3.96 -0.85
N LYS A 194 -4.03 3.77 -1.82
CA LYS A 194 -4.13 2.53 -2.60
C LYS A 194 -3.12 2.56 -3.75
N TYR A 195 -2.18 1.62 -3.71
CA TYR A 195 -1.22 1.41 -4.81
C TYR A 195 -1.81 0.53 -5.90
N PHE A 196 -1.28 0.69 -7.11
CA PHE A 196 -1.75 -0.03 -8.29
C PHE A 196 -1.34 -1.52 -8.21
N SER A 197 -2.31 -2.41 -8.39
CA SER A 197 -2.04 -3.84 -8.61
C SER A 197 -2.05 -4.08 -10.11
N PHE A 198 -0.94 -4.57 -10.68
CA PHE A 198 -0.77 -4.84 -12.12
C PHE A 198 -1.74 -5.87 -12.71
N LYS A 199 -2.67 -6.40 -11.90
CA LYS A 199 -3.58 -7.48 -12.27
C LYS A 199 -4.74 -7.08 -13.18
N GLU A 200 -5.00 -5.78 -13.41
CA GLU A 200 -6.17 -5.28 -14.14
C GLU A 200 -5.87 -4.72 -15.55
N ASN A 201 -4.68 -4.94 -16.08
CA ASN A 201 -4.37 -4.37 -17.40
C ASN A 201 -4.94 -5.19 -18.55
N GLU A 202 -6.09 -4.74 -19.07
CA GLU A 202 -6.60 -5.10 -20.40
C GLU A 202 -5.71 -4.57 -21.56
N LEU A 203 -4.60 -3.87 -21.24
CA LEU A 203 -3.68 -3.33 -22.27
C LEU A 203 -3.05 -4.42 -23.15
N TYR A 204 -2.95 -5.65 -22.64
CA TYR A 204 -2.33 -6.77 -23.35
C TYR A 204 -3.13 -7.21 -24.60
N ARG A 205 -4.37 -6.71 -24.77
CA ARG A 205 -5.30 -7.21 -25.77
C ARG A 205 -5.28 -6.45 -27.11
N ARG A 206 -4.65 -5.26 -27.18
CA ARG A 206 -4.88 -4.39 -28.36
C ARG A 206 -3.71 -4.17 -29.31
N GLN A 207 -2.43 -4.30 -28.88
CA GLN A 207 -1.29 -4.10 -29.80
C GLN A 207 -0.02 -4.87 -29.37
N PRO A 208 0.10 -6.18 -29.68
CA PRO A 208 1.22 -6.99 -29.21
C PRO A 208 2.59 -6.55 -29.76
N PHE A 209 2.64 -5.99 -30.97
CA PHE A 209 3.90 -5.58 -31.62
C PHE A 209 4.58 -4.41 -30.92
N TRP A 210 3.86 -3.33 -30.60
CA TRP A 210 4.41 -2.17 -29.90
C TRP A 210 4.83 -2.51 -28.46
N ILE A 211 4.10 -3.41 -27.82
CA ILE A 211 4.46 -3.91 -26.49
C ILE A 211 5.78 -4.69 -26.55
N LEU A 212 5.98 -5.54 -27.58
CA LEU A 212 7.22 -6.27 -27.78
C LEU A 212 8.42 -5.31 -27.97
N ILE A 213 8.27 -4.29 -28.82
CA ILE A 213 9.31 -3.27 -29.01
C ILE A 213 9.62 -2.55 -27.69
N ALA A 214 8.58 -2.13 -26.94
CA ALA A 214 8.75 -1.47 -25.67
C ALA A 214 9.50 -2.36 -24.65
N ILE A 215 9.19 -3.65 -24.60
CA ILE A 215 9.89 -4.62 -23.74
C ILE A 215 11.36 -4.75 -24.14
N ILE A 216 11.67 -4.86 -25.43
CA ILE A 216 13.05 -4.97 -25.93
C ILE A 216 13.84 -3.72 -25.60
N VAL A 217 13.25 -2.52 -25.81
CA VAL A 217 13.91 -1.25 -25.48
C VAL A 217 14.14 -1.13 -23.97
N LEU A 218 13.13 -1.47 -23.17
CA LEU A 218 13.24 -1.44 -21.71
C LEU A 218 14.31 -2.42 -21.22
N LEU A 219 14.38 -3.63 -21.79
CA LEU A 219 15.40 -4.63 -21.45
C LEU A 219 16.80 -4.14 -21.81
N LYS A 220 16.99 -3.57 -23.00
CA LYS A 220 18.27 -2.96 -23.40
C LYS A 220 18.69 -1.85 -22.46
N LEU A 221 17.77 -0.98 -22.09
CA LEU A 221 18.02 0.13 -21.17
C LEU A 221 18.38 -0.37 -19.77
N PHE A 222 17.71 -1.44 -19.31
CA PHE A 222 18.01 -2.09 -18.03
C PHE A 222 19.39 -2.74 -18.01
N VAL A 223 19.84 -3.33 -19.12
CA VAL A 223 21.19 -3.91 -19.24
C VAL A 223 22.26 -2.81 -19.35
N ALA A 224 21.96 -1.70 -20.06
CA ALA A 224 22.92 -0.61 -20.25
C ALA A 224 23.17 0.20 -18.96
N GLU A 225 22.10 0.52 -18.23
CA GLU A 225 22.17 1.38 -17.03
C GLU A 225 21.26 0.83 -15.92
N PRO A 226 21.65 -0.32 -15.29
CA PRO A 226 20.79 -1.01 -14.32
C PRO A 226 20.46 -0.15 -13.09
N GLN A 227 21.41 0.67 -12.62
CA GLN A 227 21.25 1.51 -11.43
C GLN A 227 20.20 2.60 -11.65
N ILE A 228 20.24 3.27 -12.81
CA ILE A 228 19.27 4.32 -13.18
C ILE A 228 17.89 3.71 -13.40
N MET A 229 17.81 2.55 -14.03
CA MET A 229 16.54 1.86 -14.28
C MET A 229 15.88 1.36 -13.00
N LEU A 230 16.66 0.81 -12.07
CA LEU A 230 16.18 0.45 -10.74
C LEU A 230 15.62 1.68 -10.01
N PHE A 231 16.40 2.76 -9.96
CA PHE A 231 15.97 4.01 -9.34
C PHE A 231 14.68 4.55 -9.96
N ALA A 232 14.63 4.67 -11.28
CA ALA A 232 13.44 5.17 -11.99
C ALA A 232 12.22 4.30 -11.69
N THR A 233 12.37 2.97 -11.72
CA THR A 233 11.27 2.02 -11.47
C THR A 233 10.71 2.17 -10.07
N PHE A 234 11.56 2.17 -9.04
CA PHE A 234 11.10 2.23 -7.66
C PHE A 234 10.59 3.61 -7.26
N VAL A 235 11.19 4.69 -7.77
CA VAL A 235 10.69 6.06 -7.54
C VAL A 235 9.35 6.27 -8.24
N LEU A 236 9.20 5.86 -9.50
CA LEU A 236 7.92 5.93 -10.21
C LEU A 236 6.83 5.11 -9.50
N PHE A 237 7.19 3.93 -9.01
CA PHE A 237 6.27 3.11 -8.21
C PHE A 237 5.87 3.83 -6.91
N ALA A 238 6.82 4.37 -6.15
CA ALA A 238 6.55 5.11 -4.91
C ALA A 238 5.69 6.35 -5.15
N CYS A 239 5.93 7.09 -6.24
CA CYS A 239 5.17 8.27 -6.63
C CYS A 239 3.78 7.95 -7.19
N SER A 240 3.56 6.75 -7.75
CA SER A 240 2.30 6.34 -8.38
C SER A 240 1.10 6.41 -7.42
N GLY A 241 1.30 6.06 -6.15
CA GLY A 241 0.28 6.12 -5.11
C GLY A 241 -0.20 7.54 -4.83
N PRO A 242 0.67 8.48 -4.41
CA PRO A 242 0.32 9.87 -4.16
C PRO A 242 -0.29 10.57 -5.38
N LEU A 243 0.28 10.37 -6.58
CA LEU A 243 -0.23 10.94 -7.83
C LEU A 243 -1.67 10.50 -8.12
N ARG A 244 -1.95 9.20 -7.97
CA ARG A 244 -3.31 8.66 -8.14
C ARG A 244 -4.27 9.22 -7.09
N TRP A 245 -3.84 9.34 -5.84
CA TRP A 245 -4.66 9.87 -4.76
C TRP A 245 -5.04 11.33 -5.03
N VAL A 246 -4.09 12.19 -5.41
CA VAL A 246 -4.32 13.59 -5.78
C VAL A 246 -5.28 13.68 -6.97
N TRP A 247 -5.08 12.88 -8.01
CA TRP A 247 -5.92 12.88 -9.20
C TRP A 247 -7.37 12.47 -8.90
N VAL A 248 -7.57 11.39 -8.14
CA VAL A 248 -8.92 10.92 -7.74
C VAL A 248 -9.61 11.94 -6.85
N ARG A 249 -8.88 12.54 -5.89
CA ARG A 249 -9.40 13.57 -5.01
C ARG A 249 -9.78 14.84 -5.78
N GLY A 250 -8.96 15.25 -6.73
CA GLY A 250 -9.24 16.37 -7.63
C GLY A 250 -10.49 16.14 -8.49
N LYS A 251 -10.66 14.93 -9.04
CA LYS A 251 -11.88 14.57 -9.77
C LYS A 251 -13.15 14.62 -8.89
N ARG A 252 -13.07 14.13 -7.65
CA ARG A 252 -14.21 14.17 -6.71
C ARG A 252 -14.59 15.60 -6.33
N LEU A 253 -13.61 16.46 -6.07
CA LEU A 253 -13.85 17.88 -5.77
C LEU A 253 -14.50 18.60 -6.95
N ARG A 254 -13.98 18.40 -8.17
CA ARG A 254 -14.59 18.97 -9.40
C ARG A 254 -16.04 18.49 -9.62
N ALA A 255 -16.30 17.21 -9.36
CA ALA A 255 -17.66 16.66 -9.46
C ALA A 255 -18.61 17.27 -8.40
N GLN A 256 -18.12 17.51 -7.18
CA GLN A 256 -18.91 18.16 -6.12
C GLN A 256 -19.20 19.63 -6.45
N MET A 257 -18.21 20.37 -6.97
CA MET A 257 -18.44 21.77 -7.41
C MET A 257 -19.46 21.84 -8.55
N ARG A 258 -19.39 20.92 -9.51
CA ARG A 258 -20.36 20.83 -10.61
C ARG A 258 -21.79 20.52 -10.12
N ARG A 259 -21.94 19.71 -9.07
CA ARG A 259 -23.24 19.41 -8.46
C ARG A 259 -23.79 20.64 -7.71
N ARG A 260 -22.94 21.36 -6.95
CA ARG A 260 -23.34 22.58 -6.26
C ARG A 260 -23.77 23.72 -7.23
N GLY A 261 -23.08 23.85 -8.37
CA GLY A 261 -23.49 24.83 -9.40
C GLY A 261 -24.82 24.51 -10.09
N ARG A 262 -25.21 23.22 -10.17
CA ARG A 262 -26.50 22.81 -10.75
C ARG A 262 -27.68 22.97 -9.80
N THR A 263 -27.47 22.96 -8.49
CA THR A 263 -28.54 23.21 -7.49
C THR A 263 -28.76 24.69 -7.21
N ALA A 264 -27.98 25.57 -7.86
CA ALA A 264 -28.15 27.03 -7.78
C ALA A 264 -28.96 27.59 -8.95
N GLU A 265 -29.58 26.76 -9.81
CA GLU A 265 -30.61 27.27 -10.74
C GLU A 265 -31.85 27.70 -9.93
N PRO A 266 -32.30 28.94 -10.09
CA PRO A 266 -33.49 29.42 -9.37
C PRO A 266 -34.69 28.55 -9.75
N PHE A 267 -35.44 28.16 -8.74
CA PHE A 267 -36.73 27.50 -8.90
C PHE A 267 -37.50 28.21 -10.01
N PRO A 268 -38.04 27.52 -11.03
CA PRO A 268 -38.89 28.19 -12.00
C PRO A 268 -40.02 28.87 -11.24
N ALA A 269 -40.16 30.18 -11.44
CA ALA A 269 -41.24 30.98 -10.85
C ALA A 269 -42.55 30.26 -11.12
N ALA A 270 -43.35 30.06 -10.07
CA ALA A 270 -44.69 29.48 -10.21
C ALA A 270 -45.47 30.27 -11.26
N PRO A 271 -46.21 29.63 -12.16
CA PRO A 271 -47.02 30.35 -13.14
C PRO A 271 -47.98 31.27 -12.42
N ALA A 272 -47.94 32.55 -12.79
CA ALA A 272 -48.88 33.55 -12.30
C ALA A 272 -50.29 33.04 -12.57
N ASN A 273 -51.07 32.86 -11.51
CA ASN A 273 -52.45 32.39 -11.62
C ASN A 273 -53.33 33.61 -11.96
N ASP A 274 -53.45 33.92 -13.26
CA ASP A 274 -54.43 34.86 -13.79
C ASP A 274 -55.79 34.18 -13.88
N GLN A 275 -56.47 34.05 -12.74
CA GLN A 275 -57.88 33.73 -12.71
C GLN A 275 -58.57 34.45 -11.55
N HIS A 276 -58.73 35.77 -11.68
CA HIS A 276 -59.77 36.47 -11.03
C HIS A 276 -60.67 37.17 -12.09
N ALA A 277 -61.62 36.39 -12.60
CA ALA A 277 -62.84 36.99 -13.15
C ALA A 277 -63.86 35.85 -13.33
N GLY A 278 -65.02 35.95 -12.64
CA GLY A 278 -66.21 35.18 -13.00
C GLY A 278 -66.95 34.53 -11.84
N LEU A 279 -67.74 35.33 -11.11
CA LEU A 279 -69.13 35.15 -10.61
C LEU A 279 -69.63 33.74 -10.22
N ALA A 280 -69.96 33.64 -8.94
CA ALA A 280 -71.24 33.14 -8.35
C ALA A 280 -71.95 31.96 -9.04
N ASP A 281 -72.06 30.80 -8.40
CA ASP A 281 -73.36 30.26 -7.96
C ASP A 281 -73.19 28.94 -7.21
N GLY A 282 -74.12 28.64 -6.34
CA GLY A 282 -74.16 27.74 -5.24
C GLY A 282 -74.07 26.24 -5.46
N SER A 283 -73.77 25.62 -4.41
CA SER A 283 -74.22 24.35 -3.85
C SER A 283 -73.16 23.56 -3.13
N PRO A 284 -73.37 23.02 -1.94
CA PRO A 284 -72.38 22.33 -1.14
C PRO A 284 -72.48 20.82 -1.31
N ALA A 285 -71.45 20.20 -1.81
CA ALA A 285 -71.34 18.73 -1.72
C ALA A 285 -69.87 18.25 -1.65
N GLU A 286 -69.66 17.50 -0.60
CA GLU A 286 -68.63 16.44 -0.45
C GLU A 286 -67.15 16.83 -0.33
N ARG A 287 -66.73 17.05 0.92
CA ARG A 287 -65.35 16.95 1.36
C ARG A 287 -64.95 15.47 1.45
N ARG A 288 -64.08 15.00 0.55
CA ARG A 288 -63.32 13.79 0.75
C ARG A 288 -61.88 14.12 1.18
N PRO A 289 -61.34 13.50 2.26
CA PRO A 289 -60.00 13.83 2.73
C PRO A 289 -58.93 13.07 1.92
N ILE A 290 -58.10 13.82 1.18
CA ILE A 290 -56.88 13.32 0.53
C ILE A 290 -55.74 13.41 1.55
N VAL A 291 -55.70 12.51 2.52
CA VAL A 291 -54.52 12.32 3.39
C VAL A 291 -54.40 10.84 3.77
N ARG A 292 -54.07 9.95 2.82
CA ARG A 292 -53.67 8.56 3.11
C ARG A 292 -52.53 8.02 2.25
N GLY A 293 -52.00 8.78 1.30
CA GLY A 293 -50.91 8.32 0.41
C GLY A 293 -49.49 8.61 0.90
N ALA A 294 -49.29 9.66 1.68
CA ALA A 294 -47.96 10.16 2.05
C ALA A 294 -47.28 9.40 3.22
N LEU A 295 -48.03 8.65 4.03
CA LEU A 295 -47.48 7.93 5.20
C LEU A 295 -47.05 6.49 4.92
N ARG A 296 -47.38 5.90 3.76
CA ARG A 296 -46.90 4.55 3.40
C ARG A 296 -45.46 4.54 2.86
N GLY A 297 -45.00 5.63 2.24
CA GLY A 297 -43.62 5.73 1.72
C GLY A 297 -42.56 5.93 2.79
N LEU A 298 -42.87 6.50 3.93
CA LEU A 298 -41.90 6.73 5.01
C LEU A 298 -41.68 5.51 5.89
N LYS A 299 -42.68 4.61 6.01
CA LYS A 299 -42.54 3.40 6.84
C LYS A 299 -41.67 2.32 6.18
N SER A 300 -41.65 2.21 4.85
CA SER A 300 -40.82 1.23 4.13
C SER A 300 -39.33 1.64 4.07
N SER A 301 -39.02 2.92 4.22
CA SER A 301 -37.64 3.42 4.23
C SER A 301 -36.95 3.25 5.60
N LEU A 302 -37.70 3.19 6.69
CA LEU A 302 -37.19 3.03 8.06
C LEU A 302 -36.93 1.57 8.43
N ASP A 303 -37.73 0.64 7.88
CA ASP A 303 -37.52 -0.81 8.13
C ASP A 303 -36.31 -1.39 7.38
N LYS A 304 -35.91 -0.78 6.26
CA LYS A 304 -34.70 -1.19 5.52
C LYS A 304 -33.38 -0.78 6.19
N ARG A 305 -33.40 0.07 7.21
CA ARG A 305 -32.22 0.48 8.00
C ARG A 305 -32.04 -0.26 9.33
N ARG A 306 -33.02 -1.06 9.77
CA ARG A 306 -32.95 -1.85 11.02
C ARG A 306 -32.52 -3.30 10.86
N GLY A 307 -32.26 -3.75 9.64
CA GLY A 307 -31.81 -5.12 9.35
C GLY A 307 -30.31 -5.30 9.12
N LEU A 308 -29.46 -4.32 9.51
CA LEU A 308 -28.00 -4.39 9.37
C LEU A 308 -27.37 -3.89 10.69
N VAL A 309 -27.46 -4.73 11.71
CA VAL A 309 -26.55 -4.74 12.87
C VAL A 309 -26.08 -6.17 13.05
#